data_645bd10c5c7aa7d2e6ad4d7751aff93f
#
_entry.id   645bd10c5c7aa7d2e6ad4d7751aff93f
#
_cell.length_a   1.000
_cell.length_b   1.000
_cell.length_c   1.000
_cell.angle_alpha   90.00
_cell.angle_beta   90.00
_cell.angle_gamma   90.00
#
_symmetry.space_group_name_H-M   'P 1'
#
loop_
_entity.id
_entity.type
_entity.pdbx_description
1 polymer ?
#
loop_
_entity_poly.entity_id
_entity_poly.type
_entity_poly.pdbx_seq_one_letter_code
_entity_poly.pdbx_strand_id
1 'polypeptide(L)'
;KVKATVVDIITDKEISEPVYFDATFDSADITIRLDWNKHSGNTDIDLHVVDPYGERIAFYHMQSASGGYLDRDDVVGPGPEHIRWSNAPAGTYKIYVHYYPNEEEDRSVTSYKVSVTANGTKYRPVTGSIAYDQMVSVGQFTIGTSETRSINIVPDNDPDLIDTSLLPAKK
;
A
#
# COMPACT_ATOMS: atom_id res chain seq x y z
N LYS A 1 -20.71 16.27 -5.29
CA LYS A 1 -21.99 15.75 -4.77
C LYS A 1 -22.03 14.26 -4.90
N VAL A 2 -22.28 13.58 -3.81
CA VAL A 2 -22.46 12.13 -3.79
C VAL A 2 -23.96 11.84 -3.76
N LYS A 3 -24.43 10.94 -4.63
CA LYS A 3 -25.80 10.46 -4.64
C LYS A 3 -25.90 9.19 -3.80
N ALA A 4 -26.77 9.18 -2.81
CA ALA A 4 -27.17 7.97 -2.10
C ALA A 4 -28.62 7.64 -2.43
N THR A 5 -28.91 6.37 -2.62
CA THR A 5 -30.26 5.86 -2.84
C THR A 5 -30.59 4.89 -1.71
N VAL A 6 -31.75 5.06 -1.10
CA VAL A 6 -32.25 4.13 -0.09
C VAL A 6 -33.19 3.13 -0.76
N VAL A 7 -32.92 1.84 -0.55
CA VAL A 7 -33.71 0.74 -1.11
C VAL A 7 -34.31 -0.07 0.03
N ASP A 8 -35.59 -0.42 -0.10
CA ASP A 8 -36.24 -1.36 0.79
C ASP A 8 -35.70 -2.78 0.51
N ILE A 9 -34.98 -3.35 1.48
CA ILE A 9 -34.35 -4.68 1.37
C ILE A 9 -35.34 -5.84 1.29
N ILE A 10 -36.62 -5.61 1.62
CA ILE A 10 -37.67 -6.64 1.57
C ILE A 10 -38.32 -6.67 0.17
N THR A 11 -38.53 -5.51 -0.43
CA THR A 11 -39.21 -5.37 -1.71
C THR A 11 -38.30 -5.07 -2.88
N ASP A 12 -37.00 -4.85 -2.62
CA ASP A 12 -35.99 -4.40 -3.57
C ASP A 12 -36.41 -3.14 -4.36
N LYS A 13 -37.24 -2.33 -3.73
CA LYS A 13 -37.80 -1.11 -4.34
C LYS A 13 -37.15 0.13 -3.73
N GLU A 14 -36.83 1.08 -4.57
CA GLU A 14 -36.41 2.40 -4.15
C GLU A 14 -37.55 3.10 -3.38
N ILE A 15 -37.30 3.45 -2.09
CA ILE A 15 -38.31 3.95 -1.17
C ILE A 15 -38.23 5.45 -0.91
N SER A 16 -37.22 6.14 -1.44
CA SER A 16 -37.04 7.57 -1.23
C SER A 16 -36.42 8.25 -2.44
N GLU A 17 -36.69 9.53 -2.55
CA GLU A 17 -35.94 10.39 -3.46
C GLU A 17 -34.45 10.35 -3.12
N PRO A 18 -33.56 10.43 -4.12
CA PRO A 18 -32.13 10.39 -3.89
C PRO A 18 -31.70 11.53 -2.98
N VAL A 19 -31.02 11.19 -1.91
CA VAL A 19 -30.40 12.17 -1.01
C VAL A 19 -29.05 12.58 -1.57
N TYR A 20 -28.86 13.88 -1.77
CA TYR A 20 -27.59 14.46 -2.18
C TYR A 20 -26.91 15.09 -0.98
N PHE A 21 -25.66 14.76 -0.75
CA PHE A 21 -24.82 15.43 0.23
C PHE A 21 -23.51 15.86 -0.43
N ASP A 22 -23.00 17.00 0.00
CA ASP A 22 -21.68 17.45 -0.42
C ASP A 22 -20.66 16.79 0.51
N ALA A 23 -19.90 15.83 -0.01
CA ALA A 23 -18.73 15.31 0.67
C ALA A 23 -17.52 16.07 0.13
N THR A 24 -16.92 16.89 0.96
CA THR A 24 -15.60 17.46 0.71
C THR A 24 -14.57 16.47 1.22
N PHE A 25 -13.84 15.87 0.30
CA PHE A 25 -12.68 15.06 0.64
C PHE A 25 -11.46 15.98 0.60
N ASP A 26 -11.15 16.64 1.70
CA ASP A 26 -9.98 17.52 1.83
C ASP A 26 -8.67 16.75 1.94
N SER A 27 -8.75 15.42 2.00
CA SER A 27 -7.61 14.54 2.19
C SER A 27 -7.57 13.44 1.15
N ALA A 28 -6.38 13.07 0.73
CA ALA A 28 -6.18 11.92 -0.15
C ALA A 28 -6.25 10.64 0.70
N ASP A 29 -7.32 9.86 0.53
CA ASP A 29 -7.30 8.47 0.97
C ASP A 29 -6.34 7.70 0.06
N ILE A 30 -5.24 7.23 0.63
CA ILE A 30 -4.28 6.39 -0.07
C ILE A 30 -4.38 4.97 0.46
N THR A 31 -4.38 4.02 -0.45
CA THR A 31 -4.10 2.62 -0.17
C THR A 31 -3.01 2.12 -1.11
N ILE A 32 -1.91 1.67 -0.53
CA ILE A 32 -0.86 0.96 -1.24
C ILE A 32 -1.01 -0.51 -0.85
N ARG A 33 -1.19 -1.37 -1.85
CA ARG A 33 -1.45 -2.79 -1.66
C ARG A 33 -0.35 -3.60 -2.32
N LEU A 34 0.19 -4.56 -1.59
CA LEU A 34 1.12 -5.58 -2.06
C LEU A 34 0.41 -6.94 -2.11
N ASP A 35 0.47 -7.59 -3.27
CA ASP A 35 0.10 -8.98 -3.49
C ASP A 35 1.34 -9.73 -3.98
N TRP A 36 1.47 -11.03 -3.63
CA TRP A 36 2.56 -11.88 -4.12
C TRP A 36 2.11 -13.33 -4.32
N ASN A 37 2.91 -14.10 -5.06
CA ASN A 37 2.66 -15.51 -5.25
C ASN A 37 3.20 -16.29 -4.05
N LYS A 38 2.34 -17.14 -3.47
CA LYS A 38 2.76 -18.10 -2.45
C LYS A 38 3.38 -19.32 -3.13
N HIS A 39 4.53 -19.74 -2.62
CA HIS A 39 5.16 -21.00 -2.96
C HIS A 39 4.83 -22.10 -1.94
N SER A 40 5.46 -23.28 -2.04
CA SER A 40 5.38 -24.31 -1.02
C SER A 40 6.07 -23.83 0.26
N GLY A 41 5.33 -23.79 1.35
CA GLY A 41 5.81 -23.23 2.62
C GLY A 41 5.36 -21.79 2.84
N ASN A 42 6.04 -21.11 3.74
CA ASN A 42 5.75 -19.72 4.07
C ASN A 42 6.51 -18.79 3.11
N THR A 43 5.82 -17.81 2.56
CA THR A 43 6.41 -16.78 1.69
C THR A 43 6.10 -15.43 2.30
N ASP A 44 7.08 -14.85 2.97
CA ASP A 44 6.96 -13.62 3.74
C ASP A 44 7.49 -12.43 2.94
N ILE A 45 6.58 -11.66 2.34
CA ILE A 45 6.91 -10.49 1.53
C ILE A 45 6.33 -9.23 2.17
N ASP A 46 7.20 -8.35 2.62
CA ASP A 46 6.86 -7.13 3.32
C ASP A 46 6.69 -5.93 2.40
N LEU A 47 5.66 -5.14 2.66
CA LEU A 47 5.48 -3.81 2.11
C LEU A 47 6.14 -2.76 3.02
N HIS A 48 7.02 -1.94 2.44
CA HIS A 48 7.59 -0.78 3.11
C HIS A 48 7.22 0.48 2.35
N VAL A 49 6.81 1.53 3.07
CA VAL A 49 6.59 2.85 2.49
C VAL A 49 7.28 3.92 3.32
N VAL A 50 8.03 4.79 2.66
CA VAL A 50 8.59 5.99 3.28
C VAL A 50 7.70 7.16 2.92
N ASP A 51 7.18 7.86 3.92
CA ASP A 51 6.30 9.00 3.76
C ASP A 51 7.06 10.30 3.41
N PRO A 52 6.36 11.43 3.11
CA PRO A 52 7.01 12.69 2.78
C PRO A 52 7.90 13.29 3.87
N TYR A 53 7.77 12.82 5.11
CA TYR A 53 8.58 13.27 6.25
C TYR A 53 9.79 12.37 6.51
N GLY A 54 9.96 11.32 5.69
CA GLY A 54 11.06 10.36 5.82
C GLY A 54 10.79 9.22 6.80
N GLU A 55 9.55 9.13 7.33
CA GLU A 55 9.18 8.06 8.24
C GLU A 55 8.80 6.80 7.47
N ARG A 56 9.41 5.65 7.83
CA ARG A 56 9.16 4.37 7.17
C ARG A 56 8.10 3.59 7.93
N ILE A 57 7.06 3.15 7.20
CA ILE A 57 6.04 2.23 7.69
C ILE A 57 6.37 0.84 7.16
N ALA A 58 6.44 -0.15 8.05
CA ALA A 58 6.71 -1.55 7.78
C ALA A 58 6.30 -2.41 8.99
N PHE A 59 6.51 -3.73 8.93
CA PHE A 59 6.14 -4.66 10.00
C PHE A 59 6.66 -4.26 11.41
N TYR A 60 7.83 -3.66 11.50
CA TYR A 60 8.45 -3.23 12.77
C TYR A 60 8.03 -1.83 13.23
N HIS A 61 7.41 -1.06 12.36
CA HIS A 61 6.90 0.30 12.62
C HIS A 61 5.60 0.51 11.85
N MET A 62 4.54 -0.09 12.38
CA MET A 62 3.27 -0.23 11.65
C MET A 62 2.47 1.07 11.53
N GLN A 63 2.84 2.14 12.24
CA GLN A 63 2.11 3.41 12.22
C GLN A 63 3.09 4.58 12.23
N SER A 64 2.90 5.55 11.32
CA SER A 64 3.66 6.79 11.27
C SER A 64 2.95 7.97 11.91
N ALA A 65 3.71 8.99 12.30
CA ALA A 65 3.17 10.26 12.81
C ALA A 65 2.31 11.00 11.77
N SER A 66 2.54 10.74 10.47
CA SER A 66 1.73 11.29 9.38
C SER A 66 0.35 10.63 9.23
N GLY A 67 0.04 9.62 10.03
CA GLY A 67 -1.23 8.88 9.99
C GLY A 67 -1.27 7.70 9.02
N GLY A 68 -0.12 7.32 8.46
CA GLY A 68 0.02 6.09 7.70
C GLY A 68 0.05 4.87 8.59
N TYR A 69 -0.56 3.76 8.17
CA TYR A 69 -0.53 2.53 8.93
C TYR A 69 -0.55 1.29 8.05
N LEU A 70 0.19 0.26 8.49
CA LEU A 70 0.14 -1.10 7.95
C LEU A 70 -0.99 -1.84 8.69
N ASP A 71 -1.98 -2.37 7.94
CA ASP A 71 -3.15 -2.99 8.54
C ASP A 71 -2.89 -4.42 9.03
N ARG A 72 -1.96 -5.13 8.38
CA ARG A 72 -1.57 -6.50 8.72
C ARG A 72 -0.18 -6.81 8.18
N ASP A 73 0.62 -7.49 8.98
CA ASP A 73 1.84 -8.19 8.59
C ASP A 73 1.48 -9.64 8.25
N ASP A 74 1.63 -10.08 6.99
CA ASP A 74 1.29 -11.42 6.53
C ASP A 74 2.55 -12.28 6.34
N VAL A 75 2.95 -12.96 7.38
CA VAL A 75 4.17 -13.77 7.44
C VAL A 75 4.07 -15.16 6.77
N VAL A 76 2.87 -15.54 6.26
CA VAL A 76 2.66 -16.87 5.65
C VAL A 76 2.13 -16.84 4.22
N GLY A 77 1.88 -15.64 3.68
CA GLY A 77 1.42 -15.36 2.32
C GLY A 77 0.17 -16.10 1.85
N PRO A 78 -0.45 -15.71 0.76
CA PRO A 78 0.04 -14.81 -0.32
C PRO A 78 -0.30 -13.33 -0.16
N GLY A 79 -0.41 -12.84 1.03
CA GLY A 79 -0.86 -11.48 1.29
C GLY A 79 -2.39 -11.36 1.34
N PRO A 80 -2.97 -10.18 1.08
CA PRO A 80 -2.26 -8.94 0.80
C PRO A 80 -1.79 -8.19 2.05
N GLU A 81 -0.80 -7.30 1.87
CA GLU A 81 -0.51 -6.24 2.82
C GLU A 81 -0.99 -4.88 2.30
N HIS A 82 -1.40 -4.01 3.23
CA HIS A 82 -1.83 -2.66 2.88
C HIS A 82 -1.22 -1.64 3.83
N ILE A 83 -0.66 -0.58 3.24
CA ILE A 83 -0.36 0.65 3.98
C ILE A 83 -1.32 1.73 3.50
N ARG A 84 -1.96 2.42 4.46
CA ARG A 84 -3.08 3.33 4.21
C ARG A 84 -2.91 4.65 4.93
N TRP A 85 -3.46 5.71 4.32
CA TRP A 85 -3.69 7.02 4.93
C TRP A 85 -5.12 7.45 4.67
N SER A 86 -5.81 7.90 5.70
CA SER A 86 -7.13 8.57 5.56
C SER A 86 -6.97 10.07 5.31
N ASN A 87 -5.80 10.63 5.62
CA ASN A 87 -5.45 12.03 5.40
C ASN A 87 -3.96 12.14 5.04
N ALA A 88 -3.64 11.71 3.82
CA ALA A 88 -2.26 11.65 3.38
C ALA A 88 -1.68 13.04 3.14
N PRO A 89 -0.54 13.38 3.78
CA PRO A 89 0.13 14.65 3.52
C PRO A 89 0.61 14.76 2.07
N ALA A 90 0.67 16.00 1.57
CA ALA A 90 1.29 16.28 0.29
C ALA A 90 2.79 16.00 0.35
N GLY A 91 3.35 15.49 -0.74
CA GLY A 91 4.75 15.17 -0.88
C GLY A 91 5.02 13.84 -1.55
N THR A 92 6.25 13.38 -1.50
CA THR A 92 6.70 12.16 -2.18
C THR A 92 6.68 10.96 -1.25
N TYR A 93 6.11 9.87 -1.74
CA TYR A 93 6.06 8.57 -1.10
C TYR A 93 6.94 7.60 -1.87
N LYS A 94 7.81 6.87 -1.19
CA LYS A 94 8.66 5.84 -1.78
C LYS A 94 8.19 4.46 -1.36
N ILE A 95 8.14 3.51 -2.28
CA ILE A 95 7.62 2.17 -2.07
C ILE A 95 8.73 1.14 -2.26
N TYR A 96 8.84 0.21 -1.32
CA TYR A 96 9.78 -0.90 -1.37
C TYR A 96 9.05 -2.21 -1.08
N VAL A 97 9.60 -3.29 -1.59
CA VAL A 97 9.17 -4.66 -1.31
C VAL A 97 10.39 -5.41 -0.79
N HIS A 98 10.21 -6.12 0.30
CA HIS A 98 11.24 -6.93 0.94
C HIS A 98 10.82 -8.39 1.00
N TYR A 99 11.67 -9.32 0.57
CA TYR A 99 11.46 -10.74 0.82
C TYR A 99 12.17 -11.09 2.13
N TYR A 100 11.38 -11.11 3.21
CA TYR A 100 11.91 -11.34 4.55
C TYR A 100 12.45 -12.76 4.68
N PRO A 101 13.68 -12.97 5.18
CA PRO A 101 14.25 -14.30 5.34
C PRO A 101 13.62 -15.05 6.53
N ASN A 102 13.07 -16.23 6.26
CA ASN A 102 12.49 -17.13 7.25
C ASN A 102 13.09 -18.55 7.06
N GLU A 103 13.27 -19.31 8.14
CA GLU A 103 13.96 -20.61 8.09
C GLU A 103 13.17 -21.71 7.37
N GLU A 104 11.84 -21.59 7.27
CA GLU A 104 10.94 -22.60 6.72
C GLU A 104 10.57 -22.38 5.24
N GLU A 105 11.28 -21.50 4.52
CA GLU A 105 10.83 -21.01 3.23
C GLU A 105 11.44 -21.71 2.02
N ASP A 106 10.57 -21.78 0.99
CA ASP A 106 11.02 -21.95 -0.39
C ASP A 106 11.69 -20.64 -0.86
N ARG A 107 13.03 -20.68 -0.98
CA ARG A 107 13.86 -19.54 -1.38
C ARG A 107 13.76 -19.20 -2.88
N SER A 108 12.70 -19.63 -3.54
CA SER A 108 12.45 -19.34 -4.95
C SER A 108 12.18 -17.86 -5.17
N VAL A 109 12.54 -17.36 -6.34
CA VAL A 109 12.17 -16.02 -6.78
C VAL A 109 10.65 -15.90 -6.79
N THR A 110 10.10 -14.86 -6.14
CA THR A 110 8.68 -14.63 -6.01
C THR A 110 8.24 -13.43 -6.85
N SER A 111 7.12 -13.57 -7.54
CA SER A 111 6.51 -12.46 -8.26
C SER A 111 5.61 -11.67 -7.33
N TYR A 112 5.66 -10.35 -7.43
CA TYR A 112 4.82 -9.43 -6.66
C TYR A 112 4.08 -8.43 -7.57
N LYS A 113 3.03 -7.84 -7.01
CA LYS A 113 2.28 -6.76 -7.61
C LYS A 113 1.97 -5.69 -6.54
N VAL A 114 2.39 -4.45 -6.81
CA VAL A 114 2.03 -3.29 -6.01
C VAL A 114 0.98 -2.47 -6.74
N SER A 115 -0.10 -2.15 -6.06
CA SER A 115 -1.21 -1.34 -6.56
C SER A 115 -1.40 -0.12 -5.67
N VAL A 116 -1.58 1.04 -6.27
CA VAL A 116 -1.88 2.29 -5.56
C VAL A 116 -3.28 2.74 -5.93
N THR A 117 -4.06 3.08 -4.90
CA THR A 117 -5.36 3.74 -5.04
C THR A 117 -5.31 5.04 -4.25
N ALA A 118 -5.71 6.14 -4.86
CA ALA A 118 -5.81 7.42 -4.17
C ALA A 118 -7.13 8.10 -4.54
N ASN A 119 -7.87 8.58 -3.54
CA ASN A 119 -9.20 9.20 -3.70
C ASN A 119 -10.16 8.34 -4.57
N GLY A 120 -10.13 7.02 -4.38
CA GLY A 120 -10.94 6.07 -5.15
C GLY A 120 -10.43 5.79 -6.57
N THR A 121 -9.43 6.51 -7.06
CA THR A 121 -8.82 6.26 -8.37
C THR A 121 -7.74 5.21 -8.25
N LYS A 122 -7.86 4.14 -9.05
CA LYS A 122 -6.83 3.09 -9.16
C LYS A 122 -5.80 3.47 -10.22
N TYR A 123 -4.53 3.40 -9.86
CA TYR A 123 -3.42 3.64 -10.77
C TYR A 123 -2.88 2.34 -11.36
N ARG A 124 -2.12 2.46 -12.46
CA ARG A 124 -1.52 1.29 -13.11
C ARG A 124 -0.61 0.57 -12.11
N PRO A 125 -0.84 -0.73 -11.84
CA PRO A 125 -0.01 -1.47 -10.91
C PRO A 125 1.42 -1.68 -11.45
N VAL A 126 2.37 -1.77 -10.54
CA VAL A 126 3.74 -2.19 -10.82
C VAL A 126 3.89 -3.66 -10.45
N THR A 127 4.46 -4.45 -11.35
CA THR A 127 4.77 -5.86 -11.13
C THR A 127 6.25 -6.09 -11.24
N GLY A 128 6.76 -7.02 -10.45
CA GLY A 128 8.16 -7.40 -10.46
C GLY A 128 8.38 -8.79 -9.89
N SER A 129 9.65 -9.14 -9.76
CA SER A 129 10.08 -10.35 -9.09
C SER A 129 11.18 -10.01 -8.09
N ILE A 130 11.22 -10.73 -6.97
CA ILE A 130 12.15 -10.50 -5.89
C ILE A 130 12.77 -11.84 -5.47
N ALA A 131 14.09 -11.85 -5.26
CA ALA A 131 14.78 -13.01 -4.74
C ALA A 131 14.77 -12.98 -3.19
N TYR A 132 14.94 -14.15 -2.62
CA TYR A 132 15.03 -14.34 -1.17
C TYR A 132 16.05 -13.41 -0.52
N ASP A 133 15.71 -12.83 0.63
CA ASP A 133 16.53 -11.90 1.40
C ASP A 133 16.95 -10.64 0.62
N GLN A 134 16.09 -10.19 -0.30
CA GLN A 134 16.29 -8.93 -1.03
C GLN A 134 15.23 -7.89 -0.69
N MET A 135 15.65 -6.64 -0.74
CA MET A 135 14.76 -5.49 -0.80
C MET A 135 14.92 -4.80 -2.16
N VAL A 136 13.81 -4.44 -2.77
CA VAL A 136 13.79 -3.73 -4.07
C VAL A 136 12.98 -2.45 -3.97
N SER A 137 13.45 -1.39 -4.63
CA SER A 137 12.63 -0.20 -4.85
C SER A 137 11.61 -0.49 -5.95
N VAL A 138 10.32 -0.26 -5.64
CA VAL A 138 9.23 -0.37 -6.60
C VAL A 138 9.08 0.93 -7.37
N GLY A 139 9.31 2.06 -6.71
CA GLY A 139 9.21 3.39 -7.25
C GLY A 139 8.66 4.40 -6.25
N GLN A 140 8.41 5.60 -6.72
CA GLN A 140 7.88 6.69 -5.92
C GLN A 140 6.72 7.38 -6.62
N PHE A 141 5.86 8.06 -5.84
CA PHE A 141 4.82 8.93 -6.35
C PHE A 141 4.69 10.18 -5.48
N THR A 142 4.13 11.23 -6.06
CA THR A 142 3.98 12.52 -5.37
C THR A 142 2.52 12.93 -5.33
N ILE A 143 2.07 13.40 -4.17
CA ILE A 143 0.77 14.04 -3.96
C ILE A 143 0.99 15.55 -3.93
N GLY A 144 0.31 16.27 -4.81
CA GLY A 144 0.36 17.73 -4.85
C GLY A 144 -0.50 18.39 -3.78
N THR A 145 -0.19 19.66 -3.49
CA THR A 145 -0.88 20.47 -2.48
C THR A 145 -2.21 21.07 -2.96
N SER A 146 -2.58 21.00 -4.25
CA SER A 146 -3.85 21.51 -4.80
C SER A 146 -4.05 21.08 -6.26
N GLU A 147 -5.29 20.91 -6.66
CA GLU A 147 -5.91 20.73 -7.99
C GLU A 147 -5.28 19.78 -9.03
N THR A 148 -4.00 19.49 -9.00
CA THR A 148 -3.33 18.55 -9.91
C THR A 148 -2.73 17.37 -9.14
N ARG A 149 -3.57 16.47 -8.66
CA ARG A 149 -3.15 15.22 -8.01
C ARG A 149 -2.95 14.15 -9.08
N SER A 150 -1.89 14.26 -9.87
CA SER A 150 -1.45 13.15 -10.72
C SER A 150 -0.51 12.25 -9.92
N ILE A 151 -0.85 10.98 -9.80
CA ILE A 151 0.03 9.98 -9.22
C ILE A 151 0.62 9.17 -10.37
N ASN A 152 1.93 9.27 -10.55
CA ASN A 152 2.70 8.37 -11.41
C ASN A 152 3.72 7.66 -10.52
N ILE A 153 3.72 6.34 -10.54
CA ILE A 153 4.79 5.57 -9.92
C ILE A 153 5.95 5.61 -10.90
N VAL A 154 6.99 6.34 -10.52
CA VAL A 154 8.23 6.47 -11.30
C VAL A 154 9.23 5.50 -10.70
N PRO A 155 9.90 4.65 -11.50
CA PRO A 155 11.01 3.84 -11.01
C PRO A 155 12.05 4.74 -10.33
N ASP A 156 12.47 4.35 -9.14
CA ASP A 156 13.47 5.05 -8.36
C ASP A 156 14.69 4.15 -8.22
N ASN A 157 15.85 4.65 -8.66
CA ASN A 157 17.14 4.03 -8.36
C ASN A 157 17.63 4.58 -7.03
N ASP A 158 16.85 4.37 -5.98
CA ASP A 158 17.18 4.86 -4.64
C ASP A 158 18.48 4.21 -4.15
N PRO A 159 19.57 5.00 -3.99
CA PRO A 159 20.81 4.48 -3.43
C PRO A 159 20.67 4.14 -1.94
N ASP A 160 19.58 4.57 -1.29
CA ASP A 160 19.30 4.39 0.14
C ASP A 160 18.45 3.13 0.41
N LEU A 161 18.52 2.10 -0.45
CA LEU A 161 18.01 0.79 -0.11
C LEU A 161 18.61 0.38 1.25
N ILE A 162 17.75 0.09 2.20
CA ILE A 162 18.19 -0.32 3.53
C ILE A 162 18.93 -1.64 3.39
N ASP A 163 20.07 -1.74 4.06
CA ASP A 163 20.72 -3.02 4.32
C ASP A 163 19.76 -3.89 5.15
N THR A 164 19.28 -4.97 4.55
CA THR A 164 18.28 -5.86 5.16
C THR A 164 18.79 -6.48 6.46
N SER A 165 20.11 -6.63 6.60
CA SER A 165 20.73 -7.12 7.84
C SER A 165 20.51 -6.22 9.07
N LEU A 166 20.12 -4.96 8.85
CA LEU A 166 19.83 -3.99 9.91
C LEU A 166 18.35 -3.98 10.32
N LEU A 167 17.49 -4.75 9.64
CA LEU A 167 16.08 -4.84 10.00
C LEU A 167 15.92 -5.67 11.28
N PRO A 168 14.97 -5.29 12.17
CA PRO A 168 14.68 -6.09 13.35
C PRO A 168 14.10 -7.44 12.96
N ALA A 169 14.40 -8.47 13.76
CA ALA A 169 13.79 -9.78 13.59
C ALA A 169 12.28 -9.72 13.86
N LYS A 170 11.50 -10.41 13.05
CA LYS A 170 10.08 -10.67 13.35
C LYS A 170 9.96 -11.56 14.59
N LYS A 171 8.95 -11.29 15.41
CA LYS A 171 8.66 -12.07 16.63
C LYS A 171 7.66 -13.17 16.35
#